data_47ca4fe761ac9543758fd3c811fb3379
#
_entry.id   47ca4fe761ac9543758fd3c811fb3379
#
_cell.length_a   1.000
_cell.length_b   1.000
_cell.length_c   1.000
_cell.angle_alpha   90.00
_cell.angle_beta   90.00
_cell.angle_gamma   90.00
#
_symmetry.space_group_name_H-M   'P 1'
#
loop_
_entity.id
_entity.type
_entity.pdbx_description
1 polymer ?
#
loop_
_entity_poly.entity_id
_entity_poly.type
_entity_poly.pdbx_seq_one_letter_code
_entity_poly.pdbx_strand_id
1 'polypeptide(L)'
;MKHRSGRAWMRVAAAVALSASAACGDLATAPAPDGDRLAGVDVSHWQGAIDWNRAAGDGVSFAFIKATEGGDYVDPAFAANWAGAAAAGIPRGAYHFYRPQTDAAAQAQHFLRTVQLRAGDLPPVLDVEVTDGRPAAEIAAGVRTWLQTVERATGRRPIVYTRASFWTGQMGGGFGAYPLWVAHYGAAQPSIPADWSRWAFWQHSDAGRVAGITGDVDLNWFAGSWADLQAFIQTGAFSHAP
;
A
#
# COMPACT_ATOMS: atom_id res chain seq x y z
N MET A 1 25.60 -45.09 72.50
CA MET A 1 25.58 -43.83 73.25
C MET A 1 25.96 -42.66 72.36
N LYS A 2 25.22 -41.58 72.49
CA LYS A 2 25.39 -40.20 71.92
C LYS A 2 24.92 -39.95 70.50
N HIS A 3 23.71 -39.42 70.46
CA HIS A 3 23.12 -38.61 69.43
C HIS A 3 23.98 -37.40 68.99
N ARG A 4 23.99 -37.09 67.69
CA ARG A 4 24.23 -35.73 67.23
C ARG A 4 23.29 -35.41 66.00
N SER A 5 22.39 -34.52 66.26
CA SER A 5 21.52 -33.89 65.34
C SER A 5 22.28 -32.98 64.34
N GLY A 6 22.07 -33.15 63.04
CA GLY A 6 22.58 -32.26 62.01
C GLY A 6 21.44 -31.48 61.40
N ARG A 7 21.46 -30.15 61.53
CA ARG A 7 20.50 -29.18 60.97
C ARG A 7 20.69 -29.07 59.46
N ALA A 8 19.60 -29.26 58.72
CA ALA A 8 19.54 -28.98 57.33
C ALA A 8 19.44 -27.44 57.08
N TRP A 9 20.35 -26.92 56.29
CA TRP A 9 20.30 -25.54 55.81
C TRP A 9 19.58 -25.52 54.46
N MET A 10 18.40 -24.98 54.45
CA MET A 10 17.64 -24.67 53.25
C MET A 10 18.26 -23.44 52.56
N ARG A 11 18.84 -23.65 51.39
CA ARG A 11 19.28 -22.55 50.50
C ARG A 11 18.09 -22.10 49.69
N VAL A 12 17.60 -20.89 49.95
CA VAL A 12 16.64 -20.20 49.14
C VAL A 12 17.39 -19.62 47.92
N ALA A 13 17.14 -20.16 46.73
CA ALA A 13 17.61 -19.59 45.50
C ALA A 13 16.61 -18.49 45.07
N ALA A 14 17.03 -17.24 45.14
CA ALA A 14 16.29 -16.13 44.57
C ALA A 14 16.46 -16.16 43.05
N ALA A 15 15.39 -16.45 42.33
CA ALA A 15 15.33 -16.29 40.89
C ALA A 15 15.14 -14.79 40.57
N VAL A 16 16.17 -14.18 40.03
CA VAL A 16 16.09 -12.85 39.43
C VAL A 16 15.44 -13.00 38.05
N ALA A 17 14.18 -12.61 37.93
CA ALA A 17 13.51 -12.47 36.64
C ALA A 17 14.04 -11.22 35.95
N LEU A 18 14.87 -11.38 34.90
CA LEU A 18 15.18 -10.32 33.96
C LEU A 18 13.93 -10.10 33.07
N SER A 19 13.21 -9.06 33.34
CA SER A 19 12.21 -8.54 32.42
C SER A 19 12.93 -7.84 31.26
N ALA A 20 13.02 -8.51 30.11
CA ALA A 20 13.40 -7.87 28.86
C ALA A 20 12.20 -7.02 28.39
N SER A 21 12.27 -5.71 28.61
CA SER A 21 11.40 -4.75 27.93
C SER A 21 11.81 -4.68 26.48
N ALA A 22 11.04 -5.35 25.61
CA ALA A 22 11.09 -5.12 24.19
C ALA A 22 10.62 -3.68 23.94
N ALA A 23 11.54 -2.79 23.55
CA ALA A 23 11.18 -1.51 23.01
C ALA A 23 10.49 -1.75 21.66
N CYS A 24 9.15 -1.73 21.64
CA CYS A 24 8.40 -1.54 20.40
C CYS A 24 8.78 -0.17 19.87
N GLY A 25 9.38 -0.13 18.69
CA GLY A 25 9.62 1.12 17.98
C GLY A 25 8.26 1.79 17.73
N ASP A 26 8.13 3.02 18.19
CA ASP A 26 6.96 3.84 17.95
C ASP A 26 6.79 4.05 16.44
N LEU A 27 5.80 3.38 15.85
CA LEU A 27 5.14 3.89 14.67
C LEU A 27 4.63 5.29 15.05
N ALA A 28 5.16 6.34 14.41
CA ALA A 28 4.73 7.70 14.66
C ALA A 28 3.20 7.75 14.62
N THR A 29 2.61 7.78 15.79
CA THR A 29 1.19 7.64 16.03
C THR A 29 0.45 8.86 15.49
N ALA A 30 -0.05 8.75 14.25
CA ALA A 30 -1.33 9.40 13.98
C ALA A 30 -2.38 8.60 14.78
N PRO A 31 -3.32 9.27 15.49
CA PRO A 31 -4.33 8.58 16.27
C PRO A 31 -5.05 7.58 15.36
N ALA A 32 -5.10 6.32 15.79
CA ALA A 32 -5.90 5.31 15.13
C ALA A 32 -7.35 5.83 15.10
N PRO A 33 -7.96 6.05 13.94
CA PRO A 33 -9.36 6.40 13.91
C PRO A 33 -10.17 5.17 14.32
N ASP A 34 -11.25 5.38 15.01
CA ASP A 34 -12.21 4.36 15.41
C ASP A 34 -12.62 3.51 14.21
N GLY A 35 -12.26 2.23 14.24
CA GLY A 35 -12.60 1.25 13.21
C GLY A 35 -11.40 0.55 12.61
N ASP A 36 -11.58 -0.70 12.22
CA ASP A 36 -10.59 -1.60 11.63
C ASP A 36 -9.97 -0.99 10.35
N ARG A 37 -8.77 -0.47 10.45
CA ARG A 37 -7.96 -0.04 9.29
C ARG A 37 -6.71 -0.88 9.22
N LEU A 38 -6.32 -1.26 8.02
CA LEU A 38 -5.07 -1.96 7.79
C LEU A 38 -3.99 -0.97 7.34
N ALA A 39 -2.80 -1.11 7.93
CA ALA A 39 -1.62 -0.35 7.53
C ALA A 39 -0.94 -1.00 6.33
N GLY A 40 -0.48 -0.18 5.40
CA GLY A 40 0.28 -0.62 4.24
C GLY A 40 1.34 0.40 3.84
N VAL A 41 2.13 0.04 2.86
CA VAL A 41 3.17 0.91 2.29
C VAL A 41 3.04 0.98 0.78
N ASP A 42 3.57 2.05 0.17
CA ASP A 42 3.91 2.00 -1.24
C ASP A 42 5.38 2.32 -1.46
N VAL A 43 5.97 1.63 -2.44
CA VAL A 43 7.40 1.60 -2.64
C VAL A 43 7.79 1.58 -4.10
N SER A 44 9.01 2.05 -4.37
CA SER A 44 9.68 1.99 -5.67
C SER A 44 11.17 1.69 -5.46
N HIS A 45 11.99 1.93 -6.46
CA HIS A 45 13.44 1.85 -6.35
C HIS A 45 14.04 2.83 -5.31
N TRP A 46 13.30 3.87 -4.92
CA TRP A 46 13.78 4.87 -3.94
C TRP A 46 14.02 4.28 -2.55
N GLN A 47 13.29 3.25 -2.16
CA GLN A 47 13.44 2.58 -0.87
C GLN A 47 14.61 1.57 -0.85
N GLY A 48 15.27 1.35 -2.01
CA GLY A 48 16.38 0.40 -2.12
C GLY A 48 15.98 -1.04 -1.83
N ALA A 49 16.86 -1.79 -1.18
CA ALA A 49 16.57 -3.16 -0.77
C ALA A 49 15.68 -3.20 0.47
N ILE A 50 14.60 -3.97 0.42
CA ILE A 50 13.60 -4.09 1.48
C ILE A 50 13.65 -5.49 2.10
N ASP A 51 13.69 -5.56 3.43
CA ASP A 51 13.45 -6.78 4.19
C ASP A 51 11.95 -6.92 4.46
N TRP A 52 11.25 -7.57 3.55
CA TRP A 52 9.80 -7.74 3.59
C TRP A 52 9.30 -8.56 4.79
N ASN A 53 10.12 -9.49 5.32
CA ASN A 53 9.75 -10.24 6.53
C ASN A 53 9.73 -9.32 7.76
N ARG A 54 10.69 -8.39 7.85
CA ARG A 54 10.69 -7.39 8.92
C ARG A 54 9.54 -6.40 8.75
N ALA A 55 9.23 -5.98 7.51
CA ALA A 55 8.10 -5.10 7.24
C ALA A 55 6.76 -5.76 7.63
N ALA A 56 6.57 -7.03 7.31
CA ALA A 56 5.41 -7.81 7.76
C ALA A 56 5.32 -7.89 9.28
N GLY A 57 6.46 -8.15 9.96
CA GLY A 57 6.53 -8.17 11.42
C GLY A 57 6.28 -6.82 12.10
N ASP A 58 6.43 -5.72 11.38
CA ASP A 58 6.16 -4.35 11.82
C ASP A 58 4.72 -3.88 11.50
N GLY A 59 3.86 -4.79 11.03
CA GLY A 59 2.43 -4.54 10.83
C GLY A 59 2.02 -4.15 9.42
N VAL A 60 2.92 -4.23 8.42
CA VAL A 60 2.55 -4.00 7.02
C VAL A 60 1.60 -5.11 6.55
N SER A 61 0.35 -4.75 6.30
CA SER A 61 -0.72 -5.65 5.89
C SER A 61 -0.91 -5.74 4.38
N PHE A 62 -0.45 -4.75 3.62
CA PHE A 62 -0.47 -4.73 2.15
C PHE A 62 0.61 -3.79 1.61
N ALA A 63 0.96 -3.94 0.33
CA ALA A 63 1.93 -3.08 -0.33
C ALA A 63 1.52 -2.73 -1.76
N PHE A 64 1.73 -1.47 -2.18
CA PHE A 64 1.73 -1.09 -3.58
C PHE A 64 3.17 -0.91 -4.07
N ILE A 65 3.49 -1.44 -5.24
CA ILE A 65 4.86 -1.52 -5.75
C ILE A 65 4.90 -0.90 -7.14
N LYS A 66 5.76 0.11 -7.34
CA LYS A 66 5.98 0.71 -8.66
C LYS A 66 6.43 -0.37 -9.64
N ALA A 67 5.69 -0.52 -10.74
CA ALA A 67 6.05 -1.45 -11.79
C ALA A 67 6.59 -0.70 -13.01
N THR A 68 5.83 0.27 -13.51
CA THR A 68 6.13 0.93 -14.77
C THR A 68 5.79 2.42 -14.73
N GLU A 69 6.36 3.19 -15.65
CA GLU A 69 6.04 4.59 -15.90
C GLU A 69 6.09 4.87 -17.40
N GLY A 70 5.14 5.63 -17.91
CA GLY A 70 5.13 6.00 -19.32
C GLY A 70 5.14 4.79 -20.26
N GLY A 71 5.79 4.92 -21.41
CA GLY A 71 5.74 3.90 -22.47
C GLY A 71 6.77 2.77 -22.35
N ASP A 72 7.83 2.94 -21.57
CA ASP A 72 9.01 2.07 -21.63
C ASP A 72 9.77 1.89 -20.31
N TYR A 73 9.55 2.74 -19.31
CA TYR A 73 10.26 2.61 -18.03
C TYR A 73 9.69 1.46 -17.18
N VAL A 74 10.57 0.59 -16.71
CA VAL A 74 10.28 -0.42 -15.68
C VAL A 74 11.09 -0.07 -14.43
N ASP A 75 10.42 -0.04 -13.27
CA ASP A 75 11.12 0.23 -12.01
C ASP A 75 12.15 -0.89 -11.73
N PRO A 76 13.44 -0.55 -11.55
CA PRO A 76 14.48 -1.56 -11.40
C PRO A 76 14.35 -2.42 -10.14
N ALA A 77 13.62 -1.96 -9.11
CA ALA A 77 13.34 -2.73 -7.91
C ALA A 77 12.05 -3.56 -8.00
N PHE A 78 11.24 -3.40 -9.07
CA PHE A 78 9.93 -4.04 -9.18
C PHE A 78 10.00 -5.54 -8.97
N ALA A 79 10.84 -6.24 -9.71
CA ALA A 79 10.90 -7.71 -9.65
C ALA A 79 11.28 -8.21 -8.24
N ALA A 80 12.25 -7.55 -7.59
CA ALA A 80 12.70 -7.90 -6.25
C ALA A 80 11.62 -7.63 -5.20
N ASN A 81 11.01 -6.44 -5.23
CA ASN A 81 9.94 -6.06 -4.31
C ASN A 81 8.69 -6.93 -4.51
N TRP A 82 8.34 -7.20 -5.78
CA TRP A 82 7.21 -8.06 -6.12
C TRP A 82 7.38 -9.48 -5.58
N ALA A 83 8.55 -10.07 -5.75
CA ALA A 83 8.83 -11.40 -5.21
C ALA A 83 8.93 -11.39 -3.68
N GLY A 84 9.59 -10.39 -3.10
CA GLY A 84 9.79 -10.28 -1.65
C GLY A 84 8.50 -10.11 -0.86
N ALA A 85 7.60 -9.22 -1.29
CA ALA A 85 6.30 -9.03 -0.64
C ALA A 85 5.48 -10.33 -0.65
N ALA A 86 5.46 -11.05 -1.79
CA ALA A 86 4.77 -12.34 -1.87
C ALA A 86 5.38 -13.40 -0.94
N ALA A 87 6.71 -13.48 -0.89
CA ALA A 87 7.39 -14.43 -0.02
C ALA A 87 7.14 -14.17 1.47
N ALA A 88 6.93 -12.90 1.84
CA ALA A 88 6.55 -12.48 3.19
C ALA A 88 5.04 -12.61 3.47
N GLY A 89 4.23 -13.07 2.50
CA GLY A 89 2.79 -13.22 2.65
C GLY A 89 2.00 -11.90 2.63
N ILE A 90 2.61 -10.80 2.18
CA ILE A 90 1.98 -9.49 2.08
C ILE A 90 1.21 -9.41 0.75
N PRO A 91 -0.13 -9.20 0.75
CA PRO A 91 -0.89 -8.84 -0.44
C PRO A 91 -0.28 -7.60 -1.10
N ARG A 92 -0.08 -7.70 -2.43
CA ARG A 92 0.64 -6.68 -3.17
C ARG A 92 -0.15 -6.23 -4.40
N GLY A 93 -0.04 -4.94 -4.74
CA GLY A 93 -0.56 -4.35 -5.96
C GLY A 93 0.55 -3.69 -6.75
N ALA A 94 0.47 -3.74 -8.06
CA ALA A 94 1.42 -3.05 -8.94
C ALA A 94 0.82 -1.72 -9.40
N TYR A 95 1.63 -0.64 -9.38
CA TYR A 95 1.18 0.63 -9.92
C TYR A 95 1.98 1.08 -11.15
N HIS A 96 1.27 1.76 -12.05
CA HIS A 96 1.79 2.43 -13.23
C HIS A 96 1.70 3.94 -13.05
N PHE A 97 2.82 4.64 -13.14
CA PHE A 97 2.85 6.10 -13.15
C PHE A 97 2.49 6.62 -14.54
N TYR A 98 1.35 7.27 -14.63
CA TYR A 98 0.79 7.73 -15.90
C TYR A 98 1.47 9.00 -16.41
N ARG A 99 1.92 8.96 -17.67
CA ARG A 99 2.54 10.09 -18.37
C ARG A 99 1.63 10.58 -19.49
N PRO A 100 0.86 11.70 -19.28
CA PRO A 100 -0.11 12.18 -20.24
C PRO A 100 0.42 12.48 -21.64
N GLN A 101 1.71 12.77 -21.79
CA GLN A 101 2.33 13.00 -23.10
C GLN A 101 2.58 11.73 -23.91
N THR A 102 2.43 10.56 -23.31
CA THR A 102 2.67 9.25 -23.95
C THR A 102 1.33 8.59 -24.26
N ASP A 103 1.24 7.86 -25.38
CA ASP A 103 0.02 7.15 -25.78
C ASP A 103 -0.48 6.22 -24.66
N ALA A 104 -1.73 6.39 -24.26
CA ALA A 104 -2.31 5.70 -23.11
C ALA A 104 -2.49 4.19 -23.35
N ALA A 105 -2.79 3.78 -24.58
CA ALA A 105 -2.90 2.35 -24.91
C ALA A 105 -1.54 1.67 -24.90
N ALA A 106 -0.50 2.36 -25.38
CA ALA A 106 0.88 1.87 -25.31
C ALA A 106 1.34 1.70 -23.86
N GLN A 107 1.02 2.67 -22.97
CA GLN A 107 1.29 2.58 -21.53
C GLN A 107 0.56 1.38 -20.89
N ALA A 108 -0.71 1.17 -21.20
CA ALA A 108 -1.47 0.03 -20.70
C ALA A 108 -0.85 -1.31 -21.15
N GLN A 109 -0.44 -1.41 -22.43
CA GLN A 109 0.23 -2.59 -22.95
C GLN A 109 1.61 -2.81 -22.31
N HIS A 110 2.36 -1.72 -22.04
CA HIS A 110 3.65 -1.80 -21.34
C HIS A 110 3.46 -2.35 -19.91
N PHE A 111 2.48 -1.84 -19.15
CA PHE A 111 2.13 -2.37 -17.85
C PHE A 111 1.75 -3.86 -17.90
N LEU A 112 0.86 -4.25 -18.83
CA LEU A 112 0.39 -5.63 -18.96
C LEU A 112 1.48 -6.63 -19.35
N ARG A 113 2.51 -6.19 -20.09
CA ARG A 113 3.69 -7.03 -20.40
C ARG A 113 4.61 -7.21 -19.20
N THR A 114 4.65 -6.22 -18.31
CA THR A 114 5.57 -6.21 -17.15
C THR A 114 4.95 -6.93 -15.94
N VAL A 115 3.65 -6.74 -15.71
CA VAL A 115 2.96 -7.22 -14.50
C VAL A 115 2.12 -8.45 -14.81
N GLN A 116 2.44 -9.54 -14.11
CA GLN A 116 1.64 -10.76 -14.14
C GLN A 116 0.95 -10.96 -12.80
N LEU A 117 -0.34 -10.61 -12.76
CA LEU A 117 -1.16 -10.75 -11.56
C LEU A 117 -1.48 -12.22 -11.29
N ARG A 118 -1.52 -12.57 -10.00
CA ARG A 118 -1.93 -13.89 -9.51
C ARG A 118 -3.14 -13.77 -8.59
N ALA A 119 -3.74 -14.90 -8.26
CA ALA A 119 -4.72 -14.94 -7.18
C ALA A 119 -4.06 -14.46 -5.88
N GLY A 120 -4.74 -13.58 -5.14
CA GLY A 120 -4.21 -12.95 -3.93
C GLY A 120 -3.49 -11.61 -4.15
N ASP A 121 -3.14 -11.24 -5.38
CA ASP A 121 -2.63 -9.89 -5.66
C ASP A 121 -3.79 -8.88 -5.65
N LEU A 122 -3.51 -7.64 -5.23
CA LEU A 122 -4.42 -6.50 -5.34
C LEU A 122 -4.67 -6.14 -6.81
N PRO A 123 -5.78 -5.44 -7.13
CA PRO A 123 -6.01 -4.93 -8.48
C PRO A 123 -4.88 -4.02 -8.96
N PRO A 124 -4.71 -3.89 -10.30
CA PRO A 124 -3.78 -2.91 -10.89
C PRO A 124 -4.07 -1.50 -10.42
N VAL A 125 -3.05 -0.66 -10.33
CA VAL A 125 -3.20 0.76 -9.96
C VAL A 125 -2.72 1.65 -11.09
N LEU A 126 -3.53 2.67 -11.41
CA LEU A 126 -3.12 3.80 -12.24
C LEU A 126 -2.87 5.02 -11.36
N ASP A 127 -1.64 5.48 -11.34
CA ASP A 127 -1.18 6.65 -10.60
C ASP A 127 -1.23 7.88 -11.52
N VAL A 128 -2.11 8.85 -11.17
CA VAL A 128 -2.45 10.02 -11.99
C VAL A 128 -2.23 11.30 -11.19
N GLU A 129 -1.07 11.94 -11.38
CA GLU A 129 -0.70 13.12 -10.59
C GLU A 129 0.09 14.20 -11.34
N VAL A 130 0.33 14.02 -12.64
CA VAL A 130 1.00 14.99 -13.49
C VAL A 130 0.21 15.30 -14.74
N THR A 131 0.38 16.50 -15.28
CA THR A 131 -0.28 16.91 -16.52
C THR A 131 0.60 16.76 -17.76
N ASP A 132 1.93 16.75 -17.59
CA ASP A 132 2.91 16.82 -18.67
C ASP A 132 2.55 17.93 -19.72
N GLY A 133 1.89 18.98 -19.27
CA GLY A 133 1.44 20.08 -20.12
C GLY A 133 0.24 19.76 -21.02
N ARG A 134 -0.44 18.63 -20.83
CA ARG A 134 -1.60 18.25 -21.62
C ARG A 134 -2.89 18.87 -21.09
N PRO A 135 -3.86 19.19 -21.97
CA PRO A 135 -5.18 19.65 -21.56
C PRO A 135 -5.93 18.59 -20.74
N ALA A 136 -6.74 19.04 -19.79
CA ALA A 136 -7.54 18.18 -18.91
C ALA A 136 -8.37 17.13 -19.66
N ALA A 137 -8.99 17.50 -20.79
CA ALA A 137 -9.79 16.56 -21.59
C ALA A 137 -8.95 15.43 -22.20
N GLU A 138 -7.72 15.70 -22.61
CA GLU A 138 -6.80 14.69 -23.15
C GLU A 138 -6.33 13.74 -22.02
N ILE A 139 -6.01 14.30 -20.84
CA ILE A 139 -5.63 13.49 -19.66
C ILE A 139 -6.78 12.55 -19.31
N ALA A 140 -8.00 13.07 -19.18
CA ALA A 140 -9.18 12.27 -18.83
C ALA A 140 -9.47 11.17 -19.88
N ALA A 141 -9.34 11.48 -21.17
CA ALA A 141 -9.50 10.49 -22.23
C ALA A 141 -8.44 9.38 -22.15
N GLY A 142 -7.18 9.75 -21.95
CA GLY A 142 -6.08 8.80 -21.81
C GLY A 142 -6.20 7.91 -20.57
N VAL A 143 -6.52 8.49 -19.41
CA VAL A 143 -6.80 7.74 -18.16
C VAL A 143 -7.91 6.71 -18.38
N ARG A 144 -9.01 7.12 -19.06
CA ARG A 144 -10.11 6.19 -19.40
C ARG A 144 -9.64 5.05 -20.29
N THR A 145 -8.83 5.36 -21.30
CA THR A 145 -8.27 4.37 -22.23
C THR A 145 -7.41 3.34 -21.48
N TRP A 146 -6.52 3.82 -20.60
CA TRP A 146 -5.66 2.93 -19.81
C TRP A 146 -6.49 2.01 -18.88
N LEU A 147 -7.38 2.61 -18.08
CA LEU A 147 -8.22 1.87 -17.13
C LEU A 147 -9.03 0.78 -17.81
N GLN A 148 -9.74 1.12 -18.89
CA GLN A 148 -10.55 0.15 -19.64
C GLN A 148 -9.72 -0.93 -20.32
N THR A 149 -8.52 -0.59 -20.80
CA THR A 149 -7.65 -1.58 -21.44
C THR A 149 -7.14 -2.59 -20.44
N VAL A 150 -6.69 -2.12 -19.27
CA VAL A 150 -6.19 -3.01 -18.21
C VAL A 150 -7.33 -3.80 -17.57
N GLU A 151 -8.50 -3.18 -17.33
CA GLU A 151 -9.68 -3.89 -16.80
C GLU A 151 -10.10 -5.04 -17.73
N ARG A 152 -10.21 -4.79 -19.04
CA ARG A 152 -10.55 -5.85 -20.02
C ARG A 152 -9.52 -6.96 -20.08
N ALA A 153 -8.23 -6.63 -19.99
CA ALA A 153 -7.17 -7.63 -20.09
C ALA A 153 -7.02 -8.49 -18.84
N THR A 154 -7.25 -7.90 -17.66
CA THR A 154 -7.04 -8.59 -16.37
C THR A 154 -8.32 -9.15 -15.76
N GLY A 155 -9.49 -8.71 -16.23
CA GLY A 155 -10.78 -8.99 -15.58
C GLY A 155 -10.93 -8.31 -14.22
N ARG A 156 -10.01 -7.42 -13.84
CA ARG A 156 -9.98 -6.73 -12.54
C ARG A 156 -10.12 -5.24 -12.75
N ARG A 157 -11.01 -4.62 -11.99
CA ARG A 157 -11.20 -3.17 -11.99
C ARG A 157 -10.00 -2.48 -11.37
N PRO A 158 -9.25 -1.63 -12.13
CA PRO A 158 -8.09 -0.95 -11.57
C PRO A 158 -8.46 0.05 -10.48
N ILE A 159 -7.51 0.33 -9.60
CA ILE A 159 -7.56 1.39 -8.60
C ILE A 159 -7.01 2.67 -9.24
N VAL A 160 -7.61 3.82 -8.95
CA VAL A 160 -7.08 5.14 -9.33
C VAL A 160 -6.38 5.75 -8.11
N TYR A 161 -5.08 6.03 -8.23
CA TYR A 161 -4.36 6.86 -7.26
C TYR A 161 -4.28 8.29 -7.77
N THR A 162 -4.52 9.24 -6.85
CA THR A 162 -4.40 10.68 -7.14
C THR A 162 -4.43 11.52 -5.86
N ARG A 163 -4.15 12.80 -6.00
CA ARG A 163 -4.44 13.84 -5.00
C ARG A 163 -5.74 14.58 -5.36
N ALA A 164 -6.58 14.86 -4.35
CA ALA A 164 -7.85 15.53 -4.57
C ALA A 164 -7.70 16.89 -5.27
N SER A 165 -6.66 17.66 -4.93
CA SER A 165 -6.37 18.96 -5.55
C SER A 165 -6.02 18.85 -7.03
N PHE A 166 -5.23 17.83 -7.40
CA PHE A 166 -4.90 17.56 -8.80
C PHE A 166 -6.16 17.14 -9.57
N TRP A 167 -6.87 16.14 -9.06
CA TRP A 167 -8.04 15.58 -9.74
C TRP A 167 -9.13 16.62 -10.01
N THR A 168 -9.48 17.40 -8.98
CA THR A 168 -10.53 18.44 -9.11
C THR A 168 -10.18 19.50 -10.14
N GLY A 169 -8.90 19.82 -10.30
CA GLY A 169 -8.44 20.81 -11.29
C GLY A 169 -8.27 20.29 -12.71
N GLN A 170 -8.09 18.97 -12.88
CA GLN A 170 -7.65 18.37 -14.15
C GLN A 170 -8.60 17.33 -14.74
N MET A 171 -9.59 16.84 -13.99
CA MET A 171 -10.44 15.74 -14.45
C MET A 171 -11.90 16.14 -14.49
N GLY A 172 -12.58 15.71 -15.55
CA GLY A 172 -13.98 16.09 -15.83
C GLY A 172 -15.04 15.11 -15.33
N GLY A 173 -14.73 14.26 -14.34
CA GLY A 173 -15.68 13.32 -13.76
C GLY A 173 -15.87 12.01 -14.53
N GLY A 174 -16.67 11.11 -13.94
CA GLY A 174 -17.06 9.82 -14.51
C GLY A 174 -16.10 8.67 -14.20
N PHE A 175 -15.33 8.76 -13.09
CA PHE A 175 -14.41 7.72 -12.65
C PHE A 175 -14.81 7.05 -11.33
N GLY A 176 -15.91 7.49 -10.71
CA GLY A 176 -16.37 7.00 -9.42
C GLY A 176 -16.69 5.50 -9.34
N ALA A 177 -16.75 4.82 -10.49
CA ALA A 177 -16.87 3.35 -10.52
C ALA A 177 -15.55 2.62 -10.17
N TYR A 178 -14.41 3.30 -10.29
CA TYR A 178 -13.10 2.75 -9.94
C TYR A 178 -12.81 3.01 -8.46
N PRO A 179 -12.18 2.07 -7.72
CA PRO A 179 -11.75 2.31 -6.34
C PRO A 179 -10.75 3.47 -6.28
N LEU A 180 -10.88 4.32 -5.25
CA LEU A 180 -9.99 5.45 -5.03
C LEU A 180 -8.88 5.10 -4.03
N TRP A 181 -7.65 5.38 -4.41
CA TRP A 181 -6.52 5.54 -3.50
C TRP A 181 -6.12 7.02 -3.51
N VAL A 182 -6.39 7.74 -2.44
CA VAL A 182 -6.18 9.19 -2.36
C VAL A 182 -4.96 9.52 -1.52
N ALA A 183 -4.14 10.46 -1.99
CA ALA A 183 -3.06 11.05 -1.19
C ALA A 183 -3.52 12.34 -0.52
N HIS A 184 -3.33 12.42 0.80
CA HIS A 184 -3.53 13.62 1.60
C HIS A 184 -2.76 13.49 2.92
N TYR A 185 -1.61 14.12 3.00
CA TYR A 185 -0.70 14.01 4.14
C TYR A 185 -1.09 14.92 5.28
N GLY A 186 -0.82 14.47 6.52
CA GLY A 186 -0.98 15.27 7.73
C GLY A 186 -2.42 15.68 8.08
N ALA A 187 -3.43 15.05 7.47
CA ALA A 187 -4.84 15.33 7.71
C ALA A 187 -5.46 14.28 8.65
N ALA A 188 -6.51 14.66 9.36
CA ALA A 188 -7.31 13.72 10.16
C ALA A 188 -8.18 12.80 9.26
N GLN A 189 -8.60 13.33 8.10
CA GLN A 189 -9.33 12.61 7.06
C GLN A 189 -8.93 13.13 5.68
N PRO A 190 -8.92 12.29 4.62
CA PRO A 190 -8.55 12.76 3.31
C PRO A 190 -9.65 13.59 2.66
N SER A 191 -9.25 14.60 1.88
CA SER A 191 -10.14 15.22 0.92
C SER A 191 -10.40 14.24 -0.23
N ILE A 192 -11.67 14.06 -0.59
CA ILE A 192 -12.11 13.14 -1.63
C ILE A 192 -12.56 13.95 -2.84
N PRO A 193 -12.06 13.68 -4.06
CA PRO A 193 -12.58 14.31 -5.27
C PRO A 193 -14.06 13.98 -5.50
N ALA A 194 -14.81 14.89 -6.14
CA ALA A 194 -16.25 14.78 -6.28
C ALA A 194 -16.76 13.54 -7.05
N ASP A 195 -15.89 12.88 -7.81
CA ASP A 195 -16.22 11.62 -8.49
C ASP A 195 -16.51 10.48 -7.50
N TRP A 196 -15.99 10.55 -6.31
CA TRP A 196 -16.11 9.50 -5.29
C TRP A 196 -16.84 10.00 -4.04
N SER A 197 -17.59 9.11 -3.41
CA SER A 197 -18.17 9.34 -2.08
C SER A 197 -17.31 8.78 -0.94
N ARG A 198 -16.32 7.94 -1.29
CA ARG A 198 -15.44 7.25 -0.32
C ARG A 198 -14.10 6.91 -0.96
N TRP A 199 -13.12 6.61 -0.11
CA TRP A 199 -11.83 6.08 -0.51
C TRP A 199 -11.72 4.60 -0.13
N ALA A 200 -10.94 3.83 -0.87
CA ALA A 200 -10.56 2.47 -0.53
C ALA A 200 -9.19 2.46 0.16
N PHE A 201 -8.26 3.28 -0.35
CA PHE A 201 -6.93 3.45 0.23
C PHE A 201 -6.62 4.94 0.41
N TRP A 202 -5.85 5.24 1.45
CA TRP A 202 -5.42 6.60 1.74
C TRP A 202 -3.92 6.63 2.06
N GLN A 203 -3.13 7.28 1.20
CA GLN A 203 -1.73 7.61 1.47
C GLN A 203 -1.70 8.83 2.38
N HIS A 204 -1.40 8.61 3.65
CA HIS A 204 -1.53 9.63 4.70
C HIS A 204 -0.21 10.25 5.14
N SER A 205 0.93 9.68 4.72
CA SER A 205 2.27 10.18 5.03
C SER A 205 3.24 9.79 3.92
N ASP A 206 4.20 10.66 3.63
CA ASP A 206 5.34 10.46 2.73
C ASP A 206 6.69 10.37 3.49
N ALA A 207 6.64 10.32 4.81
CA ALA A 207 7.81 10.35 5.69
C ALA A 207 7.71 9.31 6.82
N GLY A 208 7.11 8.16 6.53
CA GLY A 208 6.97 7.07 7.49
C GLY A 208 8.27 6.31 7.74
N ARG A 209 8.24 5.49 8.80
CA ARG A 209 9.32 4.55 9.13
C ARG A 209 8.71 3.16 9.34
N VAL A 210 9.29 2.17 8.69
CA VAL A 210 8.89 0.77 8.80
C VAL A 210 10.13 -0.10 8.95
N ALA A 211 10.11 -1.04 9.87
CA ALA A 211 11.22 -1.96 10.05
C ALA A 211 11.46 -2.77 8.76
N GLY A 212 12.71 -2.83 8.32
CA GLY A 212 13.06 -3.50 7.07
C GLY A 212 13.10 -2.59 5.85
N ILE A 213 12.66 -1.32 5.96
CA ILE A 213 12.76 -0.31 4.92
C ILE A 213 13.72 0.80 5.40
N THR A 214 14.69 1.15 4.57
CA THR A 214 15.66 2.19 4.91
C THR A 214 15.16 3.55 4.43
N GLY A 215 15.19 4.55 5.32
CA GLY A 215 14.74 5.91 4.99
C GLY A 215 13.23 6.10 5.07
N ASP A 216 12.74 7.15 4.42
CA ASP A 216 11.32 7.47 4.39
C ASP A 216 10.56 6.53 3.45
N VAL A 217 9.34 6.17 3.86
CA VAL A 217 8.43 5.36 3.07
C VAL A 217 7.01 5.89 3.19
N ASP A 218 6.27 5.81 2.11
CA ASP A 218 4.87 6.21 2.05
C ASP A 218 4.00 5.25 2.85
N LEU A 219 3.18 5.81 3.77
CA LEU A 219 2.28 5.05 4.62
C LEU A 219 0.85 5.18 4.15
N ASN A 220 0.16 4.05 4.16
CA ASN A 220 -1.18 3.92 3.65
C ASN A 220 -2.13 3.27 4.65
N TRP A 221 -3.41 3.68 4.58
CA TRP A 221 -4.52 2.99 5.22
C TRP A 221 -5.42 2.34 4.17
N PHE A 222 -5.88 1.13 4.44
CA PHE A 222 -7.06 0.55 3.79
C PHE A 222 -8.29 0.82 4.66
N ALA A 223 -9.41 1.20 4.05
CA ALA A 223 -10.65 1.54 4.76
C ALA A 223 -11.49 0.29 5.07
N GLY A 224 -10.97 -0.61 5.89
CA GLY A 224 -11.68 -1.82 6.28
C GLY A 224 -10.80 -2.82 7.02
N SER A 225 -11.42 -3.91 7.44
CA SER A 225 -10.81 -5.04 8.10
C SER A 225 -10.00 -5.92 7.14
N TRP A 226 -9.30 -6.91 7.68
CA TRP A 226 -8.65 -7.94 6.88
C TRP A 226 -9.63 -8.73 5.99
N ALA A 227 -10.83 -9.01 6.51
CA ALA A 227 -11.87 -9.69 5.72
C ALA A 227 -12.33 -8.83 4.54
N ASP A 228 -12.45 -7.52 4.73
CA ASP A 228 -12.80 -6.57 3.67
C ASP A 228 -11.71 -6.49 2.60
N LEU A 229 -10.43 -6.49 3.01
CA LEU A 229 -9.30 -6.52 2.08
C LEU A 229 -9.29 -7.81 1.26
N GLN A 230 -9.53 -8.96 1.88
CA GLN A 230 -9.62 -10.23 1.17
C GLN A 230 -10.79 -10.25 0.17
N ALA A 231 -11.95 -9.73 0.55
CA ALA A 231 -13.10 -9.60 -0.34
C ALA A 231 -12.79 -8.65 -1.52
N PHE A 232 -12.13 -7.52 -1.24
CA PHE A 232 -11.68 -6.57 -2.27
C PHE A 232 -10.69 -7.20 -3.26
N ILE A 233 -9.72 -7.98 -2.77
CA ILE A 233 -8.77 -8.73 -3.62
C ILE A 233 -9.50 -9.68 -4.57
N GLN A 234 -10.55 -10.36 -4.10
CA GLN A 234 -11.30 -11.34 -4.89
C GLN A 234 -12.23 -10.69 -5.91
N THR A 235 -12.90 -9.62 -5.54
CA THR A 235 -14.00 -9.03 -6.33
C THR A 235 -13.61 -7.76 -7.07
N GLY A 236 -12.57 -7.04 -6.62
CA GLY A 236 -12.26 -5.67 -7.06
C GLY A 236 -13.32 -4.65 -6.64
N ALA A 237 -14.33 -5.07 -5.89
CA ALA A 237 -15.40 -4.20 -5.41
C ALA A 237 -15.15 -3.82 -3.96
N PHE A 238 -15.16 -2.52 -3.70
CA PHE A 238 -15.06 -1.98 -2.34
C PHE A 238 -16.48 -1.74 -1.81
N SER A 239 -16.91 -2.56 -0.86
CA SER A 239 -18.30 -2.61 -0.38
C SER A 239 -18.48 -2.12 1.06
N HIS A 240 -17.40 -1.62 1.72
CA HIS A 240 -17.54 -1.16 3.11
C HIS A 240 -18.54 0.00 3.18
N ALA A 241 -19.55 -0.13 4.03
CA ALA A 241 -20.48 0.95 4.33
C ALA A 241 -19.75 2.06 5.11
N PRO A 242 -20.13 3.34 4.95
CA PRO A 242 -19.54 4.44 5.70
C PRO A 242 -19.85 4.34 7.19
#